data_cdaf7085bdfc260f688a773e3ac7e914
#
_entry.id   cdaf7085bdfc260f688a773e3ac7e914
#
_cell.length_a   1.000
_cell.length_b   1.000
_cell.length_c   1.000
_cell.angle_alpha   90.00
_cell.angle_beta   90.00
_cell.angle_gamma   90.00
#
_symmetry.space_group_name_H-M   'P 1'
#
loop_
_entity.id
_entity.type
_entity.pdbx_description
1 polymer ?
#
loop_
_entity_poly.entity_id
_entity_poly.type
_entity_poly.pdbx_seq_one_letter_code
_entity_poly.pdbx_strand_id
1 'polypeptide(L)'
;MKSYQIDIQKDLWRGIEEGTVFKADSLDALAEKTALPAASLSQTIAQYNEGVAKKQDPFSKAPAELTHTLSKSPFWAVRVEMQIHETLGGLRVNTDGAVLDHSGTPVPGLWAAGAIVGGLHGKCRLGGNGIASAIALGFIAGQNAAGEPR
;
A
#
# COMPACT_ATOMS: atom_id res chain seq x y z
N MET A 1 -21.91 3.47 -15.39
CA MET A 1 -20.94 3.17 -14.30
C MET A 1 -21.16 4.21 -13.21
N LYS A 2 -21.69 3.85 -12.03
CA LYS A 2 -21.78 4.79 -10.90
C LYS A 2 -20.35 5.05 -10.43
N SER A 3 -19.90 6.30 -10.50
CA SER A 3 -18.62 6.70 -9.91
C SER A 3 -18.69 6.42 -8.41
N TYR A 4 -17.76 5.63 -7.90
CA TYR A 4 -17.61 5.41 -6.46
C TYR A 4 -17.08 6.73 -5.87
N GLN A 5 -17.98 7.55 -5.36
CA GLN A 5 -17.59 8.75 -4.62
C GLN A 5 -17.22 8.32 -3.19
N ILE A 6 -15.94 8.47 -2.86
CA ILE A 6 -15.47 8.30 -1.47
C ILE A 6 -15.97 9.52 -0.68
N ASP A 7 -16.90 9.30 0.23
CA ASP A 7 -17.33 10.32 1.18
C ASP A 7 -16.37 10.30 2.39
N ILE A 8 -15.28 11.03 2.28
CA ILE A 8 -14.25 11.13 3.30
C ILE A 8 -14.83 11.57 4.66
N GLN A 9 -15.81 12.47 4.67
CA GLN A 9 -16.41 12.92 5.91
C GLN A 9 -17.16 11.79 6.61
N LYS A 10 -17.97 11.05 5.88
CA LYS A 10 -18.70 9.90 6.41
C LYS A 10 -17.75 8.83 6.95
N ASP A 11 -16.66 8.54 6.23
CA ASP A 11 -15.67 7.55 6.66
C ASP A 11 -14.90 8.02 7.90
N LEU A 12 -14.56 9.30 8.02
CA LEU A 12 -13.94 9.84 9.22
C LEU A 12 -14.86 9.74 10.44
N TRP A 13 -16.14 10.08 10.31
CA TRP A 13 -17.10 9.99 11.41
C TRP A 13 -17.32 8.55 11.85
N ARG A 14 -17.46 7.62 10.92
CA ARG A 14 -17.51 6.19 11.22
C ARG A 14 -16.26 5.71 11.95
N GLY A 15 -15.08 6.11 11.50
CA GLY A 15 -13.81 5.77 12.17
C GLY A 15 -13.71 6.32 13.60
N ILE A 16 -14.31 7.48 13.89
CA ILE A 16 -14.41 7.99 15.27
C ILE A 16 -15.30 7.09 16.13
N GLU A 17 -16.46 6.69 15.63
CA GLU A 17 -17.37 5.78 16.31
C GLU A 17 -16.75 4.40 16.56
N GLU A 18 -15.98 3.89 15.61
CA GLU A 18 -15.25 2.61 15.68
C GLU A 18 -13.95 2.69 16.50
N GLY A 19 -13.51 3.87 16.93
CA GLY A 19 -12.26 4.06 17.68
C GLY A 19 -10.99 3.85 16.85
N THR A 20 -11.08 4.03 15.54
CA THR A 20 -9.93 3.95 14.61
C THR A 20 -9.45 5.32 14.15
N VAL A 21 -10.27 6.36 14.29
CA VAL A 21 -9.96 7.76 14.03
C VAL A 21 -10.14 8.58 15.31
N PHE A 22 -9.19 9.44 15.60
CA PHE A 22 -9.19 10.28 16.80
C PHE A 22 -9.11 11.76 16.39
N LYS A 23 -9.87 12.59 17.09
CA LYS A 23 -9.88 14.05 16.92
C LYS A 23 -9.72 14.71 18.28
N ALA A 24 -8.85 15.72 18.38
CA ALA A 24 -8.62 16.47 19.60
C ALA A 24 -8.18 17.91 19.30
N ASP A 25 -8.43 18.81 20.26
CA ASP A 25 -8.09 20.22 20.13
C ASP A 25 -6.65 20.55 20.57
N SER A 26 -5.97 19.59 21.23
CA SER A 26 -4.56 19.68 21.60
C SER A 26 -3.82 18.38 21.37
N LEU A 27 -2.48 18.43 21.33
CA LEU A 27 -1.65 17.23 21.22
C LEU A 27 -1.72 16.37 22.49
N ASP A 28 -1.86 16.99 23.68
CA ASP A 28 -2.01 16.25 24.93
C ASP A 28 -3.32 15.47 24.96
N ALA A 29 -4.43 16.10 24.56
CA ALA A 29 -5.72 15.42 24.45
C ALA A 29 -5.73 14.34 23.36
N LEU A 30 -4.95 14.52 22.28
CA LEU A 30 -4.78 13.50 21.24
C LEU A 30 -3.96 12.32 21.79
N ALA A 31 -2.88 12.59 22.52
CA ALA A 31 -2.05 11.57 23.15
C ALA A 31 -2.87 10.70 24.13
N GLU A 32 -3.71 11.33 24.93
CA GLU A 32 -4.61 10.63 25.86
C GLU A 32 -5.58 9.70 25.10
N LYS A 33 -6.25 10.20 24.06
CA LYS A 33 -7.20 9.41 23.26
C LYS A 33 -6.55 8.25 22.51
N THR A 34 -5.30 8.40 22.11
CA THR A 34 -4.56 7.39 21.33
C THR A 34 -3.70 6.48 22.19
N ALA A 35 -3.64 6.72 23.50
CA ALA A 35 -2.75 6.05 24.45
C ALA A 35 -1.26 6.18 24.08
N LEU A 36 -0.88 7.28 23.41
CA LEU A 36 0.52 7.59 23.07
C LEU A 36 1.16 8.40 24.19
N PRO A 37 2.48 8.25 24.44
CA PRO A 37 3.21 9.11 25.35
C PRO A 37 3.20 10.57 24.89
N ALA A 38 2.59 11.48 25.65
CA ALA A 38 2.37 12.87 25.25
C ALA A 38 3.69 13.59 24.90
N ALA A 39 4.74 13.38 25.71
CA ALA A 39 6.05 13.97 25.47
C ALA A 39 6.67 13.52 24.12
N SER A 40 6.57 12.22 23.80
CA SER A 40 7.07 11.68 22.54
C SER A 40 6.28 12.19 21.34
N LEU A 41 4.94 12.27 21.45
CA LEU A 41 4.10 12.83 20.41
C LEU A 41 4.47 14.28 20.13
N SER A 42 4.55 15.11 21.16
CA SER A 42 4.87 16.54 21.05
C SER A 42 6.27 16.74 20.45
N GLN A 43 7.26 15.95 20.87
CA GLN A 43 8.63 15.99 20.33
C GLN A 43 8.63 15.62 18.84
N THR A 44 7.93 14.55 18.46
CA THR A 44 7.85 14.10 17.05
C THR A 44 7.21 15.17 16.16
N ILE A 45 6.11 15.80 16.62
CA ILE A 45 5.45 16.87 15.88
C ILE A 45 6.35 18.10 15.76
N ALA A 46 7.08 18.47 16.82
CA ALA A 46 8.03 19.58 16.78
C ALA A 46 9.15 19.31 15.76
N GLN A 47 9.75 18.13 15.78
CA GLN A 47 10.79 17.72 14.82
C GLN A 47 10.27 17.73 13.38
N TYR A 48 9.06 17.20 13.15
CA TYR A 48 8.43 17.25 11.82
C TYR A 48 8.23 18.68 11.33
N ASN A 49 7.68 19.56 12.19
CA ASN A 49 7.45 20.97 11.85
C ASN A 49 8.76 21.72 11.55
N GLU A 50 9.82 21.43 12.28
CA GLU A 50 11.17 21.94 12.01
C GLU A 50 11.69 21.41 10.66
N GLY A 51 11.49 20.12 10.39
CA GLY A 51 11.81 19.48 9.11
C GLY A 51 11.10 20.13 7.92
N VAL A 52 9.82 20.48 8.08
CA VAL A 52 9.06 21.22 7.05
C VAL A 52 9.70 22.57 6.76
N ALA A 53 10.11 23.31 7.80
CA ALA A 53 10.78 24.60 7.65
C ALA A 53 12.14 24.49 6.96
N LYS A 54 12.92 23.46 7.27
CA LYS A 54 14.24 23.19 6.71
C LYS A 54 14.23 22.41 5.39
N LYS A 55 13.07 21.90 4.95
CA LYS A 55 12.94 20.98 3.81
C LYS A 55 13.79 19.71 3.97
N GLN A 56 13.89 19.20 5.19
CA GLN A 56 14.67 18.02 5.56
C GLN A 56 13.82 17.11 6.44
N ASP A 57 13.94 15.80 6.23
CA ASP A 57 13.24 14.80 7.02
C ASP A 57 14.16 13.63 7.34
N PRO A 58 14.28 13.20 8.61
CA PRO A 58 15.15 12.10 9.01
C PRO A 58 14.73 10.76 8.41
N PHE A 59 13.49 10.62 7.96
CA PHE A 59 12.96 9.42 7.30
C PHE A 59 12.95 9.52 5.77
N SER A 60 13.69 10.49 5.21
CA SER A 60 13.87 10.65 3.75
C SER A 60 12.61 11.02 2.97
N LYS A 61 11.63 11.68 3.60
CA LYS A 61 10.52 12.28 2.88
C LYS A 61 11.04 13.35 1.92
N ALA A 62 10.57 13.32 0.68
CA ALA A 62 11.05 14.24 -0.35
C ALA A 62 10.79 15.71 0.04
N PRO A 63 11.74 16.63 -0.18
CA PRO A 63 11.59 18.05 0.18
C PRO A 63 10.33 18.71 -0.40
N ALA A 64 9.94 18.31 -1.61
CA ALA A 64 8.73 18.79 -2.27
C ALA A 64 7.43 18.40 -1.56
N GLU A 65 7.45 17.34 -0.75
CA GLU A 65 6.30 16.84 0.01
C GLU A 65 6.22 17.42 1.43
N LEU A 66 7.27 18.12 1.89
CA LEU A 66 7.30 18.81 3.17
C LEU A 66 6.66 20.19 3.05
N THR A 67 5.33 20.23 2.89
CA THR A 67 4.58 21.42 2.52
C THR A 67 3.76 22.03 3.67
N HIS A 68 3.33 21.22 4.64
CA HIS A 68 2.43 21.67 5.69
C HIS A 68 2.93 21.26 7.07
N THR A 69 2.85 22.18 8.03
CA THR A 69 3.12 21.90 9.43
C THR A 69 1.88 21.36 10.13
N LEU A 70 2.09 20.60 11.19
CA LEU A 70 1.05 20.13 12.11
C LEU A 70 1.00 21.05 13.33
N SER A 71 0.46 22.28 13.16
CA SER A 71 0.49 23.32 14.18
C SER A 71 -0.88 23.89 14.52
N LYS A 72 -1.93 23.49 13.81
CA LYS A 72 -3.29 24.05 13.99
C LYS A 72 -4.27 22.98 14.42
N SER A 73 -5.04 23.28 15.47
CA SER A 73 -6.21 22.51 15.89
C SER A 73 -7.32 22.55 14.82
N PRO A 74 -8.18 21.51 14.74
CA PRO A 74 -8.09 20.25 15.47
C PRO A 74 -7.02 19.31 14.92
N PHE A 75 -6.41 18.54 15.82
CA PHE A 75 -5.48 17.47 15.44
C PHE A 75 -6.23 16.16 15.20
N TRP A 76 -5.74 15.39 14.24
CA TRP A 76 -6.32 14.12 13.85
C TRP A 76 -5.27 13.01 13.89
N ALA A 77 -5.65 11.84 14.37
CA ALA A 77 -4.86 10.63 14.26
C ALA A 77 -5.70 9.49 13.70
N VAL A 78 -5.09 8.64 12.91
CA VAL A 78 -5.72 7.44 12.36
C VAL A 78 -4.88 6.24 12.76
N ARG A 79 -5.53 5.22 13.33
CA ARG A 79 -4.88 3.95 13.63
C ARG A 79 -4.58 3.23 12.31
N VAL A 80 -3.33 2.85 12.10
CA VAL A 80 -2.89 2.10 10.93
C VAL A 80 -2.21 0.81 11.36
N GLU A 81 -2.30 -0.20 10.52
CA GLU A 81 -1.63 -1.48 10.69
C GLU A 81 -0.80 -1.78 9.45
N MET A 82 0.36 -2.40 9.66
CA MET A 82 1.15 -2.88 8.54
C MET A 82 0.58 -4.20 8.04
N GLN A 83 0.24 -4.23 6.75
CA GLN A 83 -0.26 -5.43 6.08
C GLN A 83 0.53 -5.68 4.80
N ILE A 84 0.72 -6.96 4.47
CA ILE A 84 1.26 -7.34 3.17
C ILE A 84 0.11 -7.24 2.16
N HIS A 85 0.21 -6.29 1.25
CA HIS A 85 -0.78 -6.09 0.19
C HIS A 85 -0.49 -6.95 -1.03
N GLU A 86 0.79 -7.14 -1.35
CA GLU A 86 1.24 -7.90 -2.51
C GLU A 86 2.68 -8.38 -2.34
N THR A 87 3.06 -9.38 -3.13
CA THR A 87 4.45 -9.75 -3.37
C THR A 87 4.80 -9.45 -4.82
N LEU A 88 5.98 -8.86 -5.05
CA LEU A 88 6.47 -8.54 -6.40
C LEU A 88 7.41 -9.63 -6.93
N GLY A 89 7.95 -10.46 -6.04
CA GLY A 89 8.68 -11.68 -6.35
C GLY A 89 7.74 -12.87 -6.58
N GLY A 90 8.26 -13.96 -7.15
CA GLY A 90 7.48 -15.18 -7.40
C GLY A 90 8.05 -16.01 -8.53
N LEU A 91 7.23 -16.90 -9.08
CA LEU A 91 7.61 -17.77 -10.20
C LEU A 91 7.86 -16.94 -11.46
N ARG A 92 8.95 -17.25 -12.15
CA ARG A 92 9.19 -16.72 -13.49
C ARG A 92 8.35 -17.49 -14.49
N VAL A 93 7.67 -16.77 -15.37
CA VAL A 93 6.89 -17.36 -16.47
C VAL A 93 7.30 -16.72 -17.80
N ASN A 94 7.08 -17.43 -18.90
CA ASN A 94 7.16 -16.88 -20.23
C ASN A 94 5.85 -16.18 -20.65
N THR A 95 5.79 -15.69 -21.87
CA THR A 95 4.62 -15.02 -22.43
C THR A 95 3.37 -15.90 -22.53
N ASP A 96 3.56 -17.22 -22.52
CA ASP A 96 2.49 -18.22 -22.60
C ASP A 96 1.98 -18.66 -21.23
N GLY A 97 2.59 -18.17 -20.14
CA GLY A 97 2.26 -18.51 -18.76
C GLY A 97 2.93 -19.78 -18.25
N ALA A 98 3.82 -20.42 -19.04
CA ALA A 98 4.59 -21.58 -18.59
C ALA A 98 5.68 -21.16 -17.60
N VAL A 99 5.81 -21.89 -16.49
CA VAL A 99 6.83 -21.65 -15.46
C VAL A 99 8.21 -22.00 -15.98
N LEU A 100 9.16 -21.12 -15.72
CA LEU A 100 10.55 -21.29 -16.13
C LEU A 100 11.40 -21.78 -14.96
N ASP A 101 12.29 -22.72 -15.22
CA ASP A 101 13.33 -23.12 -14.30
C ASP A 101 14.44 -22.06 -14.15
N HIS A 102 15.49 -22.37 -13.39
CA HIS A 102 16.62 -21.45 -13.19
C HIS A 102 17.42 -21.16 -14.48
N SER A 103 17.40 -22.07 -15.46
CA SER A 103 18.05 -21.89 -16.76
C SER A 103 17.21 -21.06 -17.73
N GLY A 104 15.93 -20.81 -17.42
CA GLY A 104 14.98 -20.15 -18.30
C GLY A 104 14.23 -21.09 -19.22
N THR A 105 14.31 -22.41 -18.96
CA THR A 105 13.62 -23.44 -19.74
C THR A 105 12.22 -23.66 -19.13
N PRO A 106 11.14 -23.77 -19.95
CA PRO A 106 9.82 -24.11 -19.45
C PRO A 106 9.80 -25.47 -18.75
N VAL A 107 9.18 -25.52 -17.57
CA VAL A 107 8.93 -26.76 -16.85
C VAL A 107 7.68 -27.42 -17.45
N PRO A 108 7.79 -28.62 -18.04
CA PRO A 108 6.66 -29.27 -18.70
C PRO A 108 5.48 -29.49 -17.73
N GLY A 109 4.26 -29.18 -18.18
CA GLY A 109 3.04 -29.36 -17.42
C GLY A 109 2.84 -28.37 -16.27
N LEU A 110 3.68 -27.32 -16.16
CA LEU A 110 3.59 -26.33 -15.06
C LEU A 110 3.31 -24.92 -15.59
N TRP A 111 2.17 -24.38 -15.18
CA TRP A 111 1.67 -23.06 -15.59
C TRP A 111 1.36 -22.24 -14.34
N ALA A 112 1.52 -20.93 -14.43
CA ALA A 112 1.22 -20.04 -13.30
C ALA A 112 0.67 -18.70 -13.75
N ALA A 113 -0.25 -18.15 -12.93
CA ALA A 113 -0.82 -16.83 -13.12
C ALA A 113 -1.21 -16.19 -11.79
N GLY A 114 -1.48 -14.88 -11.79
CA GLY A 114 -1.88 -14.14 -10.61
C GLY A 114 -0.72 -13.78 -9.69
N ALA A 115 -1.00 -13.63 -8.40
CA ALA A 115 -0.04 -13.10 -7.41
C ALA A 115 1.22 -13.95 -7.21
N ILE A 116 1.19 -15.23 -7.61
CA ILE A 116 2.36 -16.13 -7.52
C ILE A 116 3.43 -15.80 -8.58
N VAL A 117 3.07 -15.09 -9.64
CA VAL A 117 4.01 -14.72 -10.72
C VAL A 117 4.82 -13.50 -10.32
N GLY A 118 6.14 -13.65 -10.33
CA GLY A 118 7.08 -12.59 -10.03
C GLY A 118 7.57 -11.85 -11.29
N GLY A 119 8.05 -10.60 -11.07
CA GLY A 119 8.72 -9.80 -12.10
C GLY A 119 7.80 -9.06 -13.07
N LEU A 120 6.49 -9.35 -13.08
CA LEU A 120 5.54 -8.75 -14.02
C LEU A 120 5.38 -7.24 -13.82
N HIS A 121 5.42 -6.78 -12.57
CA HIS A 121 5.20 -5.38 -12.18
C HIS A 121 6.47 -4.61 -11.81
N GLY A 122 7.65 -5.22 -11.96
CA GLY A 122 8.91 -4.60 -11.57
C GLY A 122 9.00 -4.34 -10.06
N LYS A 123 9.39 -3.12 -9.67
CA LYS A 123 9.60 -2.73 -8.26
C LYS A 123 8.36 -2.19 -7.56
N CYS A 124 7.32 -1.84 -8.32
CA CYS A 124 6.09 -1.24 -7.78
C CYS A 124 4.93 -1.49 -8.74
N ARG A 125 3.80 -1.87 -8.19
CA ARG A 125 2.57 -2.09 -8.96
C ARG A 125 1.59 -0.94 -8.76
N LEU A 126 1.08 -0.38 -9.85
CA LEU A 126 -0.04 0.56 -9.81
C LEU A 126 -1.33 -0.16 -9.38
N GLY A 127 -2.15 0.53 -8.60
CA GLY A 127 -3.44 0.02 -8.15
C GLY A 127 -4.33 -0.45 -9.32
N GLY A 128 -5.05 -1.55 -9.13
CA GLY A 128 -5.91 -2.17 -10.15
C GLY A 128 -5.20 -3.17 -11.06
N ASN A 129 -3.90 -3.00 -11.35
CA ASN A 129 -3.18 -3.86 -12.29
C ASN A 129 -3.04 -5.31 -11.82
N GLY A 130 -3.12 -5.59 -10.51
CA GLY A 130 -3.06 -6.95 -10.01
C GLY A 130 -4.20 -7.84 -10.50
N ILE A 131 -5.43 -7.34 -10.49
CA ILE A 131 -6.60 -8.07 -11.00
C ILE A 131 -6.52 -8.21 -12.50
N ALA A 132 -6.19 -7.14 -13.22
CA ALA A 132 -6.07 -7.16 -14.68
C ALA A 132 -5.02 -8.18 -15.16
N SER A 133 -3.84 -8.19 -14.52
CA SER A 133 -2.77 -9.15 -14.85
C SER A 133 -3.13 -10.59 -14.50
N ALA A 134 -3.81 -10.80 -13.35
CA ALA A 134 -4.25 -12.14 -12.96
C ALA A 134 -5.25 -12.74 -13.95
N ILE A 135 -6.21 -11.93 -14.44
CA ILE A 135 -7.18 -12.36 -15.44
C ILE A 135 -6.51 -12.62 -16.79
N ALA A 136 -5.71 -11.67 -17.28
CA ALA A 136 -5.07 -11.78 -18.60
C ALA A 136 -4.11 -12.97 -18.67
N LEU A 137 -3.18 -13.07 -17.70
CA LEU A 137 -2.22 -14.17 -17.68
C LEU A 137 -2.89 -15.51 -17.36
N GLY A 138 -3.93 -15.51 -16.51
CA GLY A 138 -4.71 -16.71 -16.21
C GLY A 138 -5.43 -17.25 -17.43
N PHE A 139 -5.97 -16.38 -18.28
CA PHE A 139 -6.59 -16.77 -19.54
C PHE A 139 -5.54 -17.39 -20.50
N ILE A 140 -4.40 -16.73 -20.67
CA ILE A 140 -3.30 -17.20 -21.54
C ILE A 140 -2.76 -18.55 -21.04
N ALA A 141 -2.39 -18.63 -19.77
CA ALA A 141 -1.87 -19.86 -19.17
C ALA A 141 -2.87 -21.02 -19.26
N GLY A 142 -4.16 -20.73 -19.02
CA GLY A 142 -5.21 -21.74 -19.12
C GLY A 142 -5.43 -22.27 -20.52
N GLN A 143 -5.39 -21.40 -21.54
CA GLN A 143 -5.49 -21.83 -22.94
C GLN A 143 -4.31 -22.72 -23.36
N ASN A 144 -3.10 -22.32 -22.99
CA ASN A 144 -1.88 -23.06 -23.36
C ASN A 144 -1.80 -24.39 -22.60
N ALA A 145 -2.13 -24.41 -21.33
CA ALA A 145 -2.20 -25.64 -20.54
C ALA A 145 -3.23 -26.65 -21.10
N ALA A 146 -4.37 -26.18 -21.59
CA ALA A 146 -5.38 -27.06 -22.20
C ALA A 146 -4.96 -27.62 -23.57
N GLY A 147 -4.06 -26.93 -24.28
CA GLY A 147 -3.52 -27.36 -25.58
C GLY A 147 -2.28 -28.25 -25.47
N GLU A 148 -1.71 -28.45 -24.28
CA GLU A 148 -0.52 -29.28 -24.10
C GLU A 148 -0.87 -30.77 -24.29
N PRO A 149 -0.15 -31.51 -25.16
CA PRO A 149 -0.36 -32.97 -25.32
C PRO A 149 -0.10 -33.68 -23.98
N ARG A 150 -1.00 -34.55 -23.58
CA ARG A 150 -0.84 -35.41 -22.41
C ARG A 150 0.08 -36.58 -22.67
#